data_e06d34b9c67e30e85d52018a78a6e485
#
_entry.id   e06d34b9c67e30e85d52018a78a6e485
#
_cell.length_a   1.000
_cell.length_b   1.000
_cell.length_c   1.000
_cell.angle_alpha   90.00
_cell.angle_beta   90.00
_cell.angle_gamma   90.00
#
_symmetry.space_group_name_H-M   'P 1'
#
loop_
_entity.id
_entity.type
_entity.pdbx_description
1 polymer ?
#
loop_
_entity_poly.entity_id
_entity_poly.type
_entity_poly.pdbx_seq_one_letter_code
_entity_poly.pdbx_strand_id
1 'polypeptide(L)'
;MPPPKMAGRAAGAGKNTERAVMKTTLTALSILAGVLAVGSPVFAHHGNAAYDGSVVELKNATVTKLSWANPHTIIEFDVKDDKGQPVHWAAELGSPSALGLIGWSKTSVSPGDMITVFVHQAKSKNPVGRIDHIVLADGSSLRDSGGGGGNNDVDNGRGGRGGRGRRGGGDPN
;
A
#
# COMPACT_ATOMS: atom_id res chain seq x y z
N MET A 1 55.92 66.15 35.75
CA MET A 1 54.70 65.31 35.94
C MET A 1 54.33 64.73 34.58
N PRO A 2 54.49 63.43 34.35
CA PRO A 2 54.02 62.80 33.08
C PRO A 2 52.50 62.44 33.16
N PRO A 3 51.76 62.47 32.03
CA PRO A 3 50.35 62.16 32.01
C PRO A 3 50.09 60.66 32.17
N PRO A 4 48.93 60.25 32.67
CA PRO A 4 48.60 58.85 32.89
C PRO A 4 48.29 58.12 31.56
N LYS A 5 48.86 56.92 31.45
CA LYS A 5 48.52 55.98 30.35
C LYS A 5 47.10 55.53 30.45
N MET A 6 46.27 55.83 29.44
CA MET A 6 44.96 55.24 29.29
C MET A 6 45.08 53.77 28.79
N ALA A 7 44.57 52.87 29.58
CA ALA A 7 44.52 51.45 29.26
C ALA A 7 43.48 51.17 28.26
N GLY A 8 43.87 50.71 27.08
CA GLY A 8 42.96 50.15 26.08
C GLY A 8 42.44 48.78 26.50
N ARG A 9 41.13 48.69 26.84
CA ARG A 9 40.51 47.42 27.19
C ARG A 9 39.04 47.46 26.75
N ALA A 10 38.75 47.20 25.46
CA ALA A 10 37.39 46.96 25.02
C ALA A 10 37.24 46.21 23.69
N ALA A 11 38.22 45.40 23.22
CA ALA A 11 38.06 44.72 21.91
C ALA A 11 37.81 43.20 22.02
N GLY A 12 37.70 42.63 23.20
CA GLY A 12 37.57 41.17 23.39
C GLY A 12 36.16 40.66 23.69
N ALA A 13 35.28 41.52 24.22
CA ALA A 13 33.98 41.09 24.70
C ALA A 13 32.96 40.72 23.56
N GLY A 14 33.01 41.45 22.44
CA GLY A 14 32.05 41.26 21.33
C GLY A 14 32.20 39.92 20.60
N LYS A 15 33.46 39.51 20.36
CA LYS A 15 33.71 38.26 19.62
C LYS A 15 33.31 36.98 20.37
N ASN A 16 33.34 36.99 21.69
CA ASN A 16 32.96 35.85 22.51
C ASN A 16 31.41 35.71 22.59
N THR A 17 30.71 36.83 22.62
CA THR A 17 29.24 36.86 22.62
C THR A 17 28.67 36.38 21.28
N GLU A 18 29.24 36.84 20.16
CA GLU A 18 28.82 36.36 18.82
C GLU A 18 29.08 34.87 18.61
N ARG A 19 30.23 34.36 19.07
CA ARG A 19 30.54 32.92 19.01
C ARG A 19 29.62 32.09 19.90
N ALA A 20 29.22 32.58 21.06
CA ALA A 20 28.29 31.92 21.95
C ALA A 20 26.87 31.87 21.31
N VAL A 21 26.39 32.97 20.79
CA VAL A 21 25.09 33.05 20.10
C VAL A 21 25.07 32.12 18.89
N MET A 22 26.09 32.12 18.06
CA MET A 22 26.17 31.27 16.87
C MET A 22 26.20 29.78 17.24
N LYS A 23 26.90 29.37 18.29
CA LYS A 23 26.90 27.98 18.77
C LYS A 23 25.52 27.57 19.29
N THR A 24 24.86 28.44 20.06
CA THR A 24 23.50 28.16 20.60
C THR A 24 22.45 28.03 19.47
N THR A 25 22.54 28.89 18.45
CA THR A 25 21.66 28.86 17.28
C THR A 25 21.86 27.57 16.46
N LEU A 26 23.11 27.17 16.22
CA LEU A 26 23.40 25.92 15.51
C LEU A 26 22.92 24.70 16.28
N THR A 27 23.11 24.67 17.60
CA THR A 27 22.62 23.57 18.44
C THR A 27 21.09 23.50 18.45
N ALA A 28 20.38 24.63 18.54
CA ALA A 28 18.93 24.70 18.49
C ALA A 28 18.40 24.25 17.13
N LEU A 29 19.05 24.65 16.02
CA LEU A 29 18.67 24.22 14.68
C LEU A 29 18.87 22.72 14.48
N SER A 30 19.94 22.15 15.02
CA SER A 30 20.21 20.71 14.96
C SER A 30 19.18 19.88 15.74
N ILE A 31 18.77 20.36 16.92
CA ILE A 31 17.73 19.73 17.72
C ILE A 31 16.38 19.79 16.99
N LEU A 32 16.02 20.94 16.41
CA LEU A 32 14.78 21.11 15.67
C LEU A 32 14.74 20.21 14.42
N ALA A 33 15.86 20.11 13.68
CA ALA A 33 15.98 19.21 12.53
C ALA A 33 15.86 17.73 12.96
N GLY A 34 16.45 17.37 14.09
CA GLY A 34 16.33 16.02 14.66
C GLY A 34 14.90 15.66 15.05
N VAL A 35 14.17 16.58 15.69
CA VAL A 35 12.76 16.39 16.07
C VAL A 35 11.85 16.26 14.84
N LEU A 36 12.08 17.05 13.79
CA LEU A 36 11.36 16.95 12.53
C LEU A 36 11.63 15.64 11.79
N ALA A 37 12.84 15.08 11.87
CA ALA A 37 13.19 13.80 11.25
C ALA A 37 12.52 12.60 11.96
N VAL A 38 12.31 12.68 13.28
CA VAL A 38 11.65 11.60 14.06
C VAL A 38 10.13 11.67 13.96
N GLY A 39 9.57 12.85 13.63
CA GLY A 39 8.11 13.09 13.56
C GLY A 39 7.46 12.69 12.23
N SER A 40 8.20 12.23 11.23
CA SER A 40 7.58 11.65 10.04
C SER A 40 7.00 10.30 10.43
N PRO A 41 5.66 10.08 10.35
CA PRO A 41 5.13 8.73 10.46
C PRO A 41 5.75 7.94 9.31
N VAL A 42 6.70 7.09 9.62
CA VAL A 42 7.13 6.03 8.72
C VAL A 42 5.92 5.13 8.62
N PHE A 43 5.04 5.40 7.65
CA PHE A 43 4.12 4.40 7.15
C PHE A 43 5.00 3.34 6.50
N ALA A 44 5.62 2.51 7.35
CA ALA A 44 6.15 1.24 6.91
C ALA A 44 4.93 0.54 6.29
N HIS A 45 4.98 0.32 4.99
CA HIS A 45 4.07 -0.57 4.30
C HIS A 45 4.23 -1.93 4.98
N HIS A 46 3.48 -2.10 6.07
CA HIS A 46 3.30 -3.39 6.71
C HIS A 46 2.45 -4.19 5.75
N GLY A 47 3.07 -4.78 4.74
CA GLY A 47 2.42 -5.65 3.78
C GLY A 47 1.20 -6.39 4.35
N ASN A 48 0.91 -7.59 3.98
CA ASN A 48 -0.26 -8.37 4.43
C ASN A 48 -0.44 -8.51 5.96
N ALA A 49 0.55 -8.07 6.78
CA ALA A 49 0.49 -8.16 8.25
C ALA A 49 -0.65 -7.38 8.91
N ALA A 50 -1.18 -6.35 8.25
CA ALA A 50 -2.32 -5.54 8.75
C ALA A 50 -3.68 -6.20 8.53
N TYR A 51 -3.74 -7.21 7.66
CA TYR A 51 -4.97 -7.88 7.25
C TYR A 51 -5.07 -9.29 7.81
N ASP A 52 -6.29 -9.81 7.96
CA ASP A 52 -6.53 -11.20 8.33
C ASP A 52 -6.12 -12.14 7.19
N GLY A 53 -5.62 -13.33 7.53
CA GLY A 53 -5.28 -14.33 6.53
C GLY A 53 -6.52 -14.97 5.88
N SER A 54 -7.68 -14.89 6.52
CA SER A 54 -8.94 -15.39 5.97
C SER A 54 -9.57 -14.39 5.00
N VAL A 55 -10.26 -14.92 4.00
CA VAL A 55 -11.03 -14.12 3.03
C VAL A 55 -12.47 -14.04 3.50
N VAL A 56 -13.03 -12.85 3.48
CA VAL A 56 -14.45 -12.57 3.74
C VAL A 56 -15.15 -12.32 2.41
N GLU A 57 -16.28 -12.99 2.18
CA GLU A 57 -17.15 -12.75 1.02
C GLU A 57 -18.19 -11.68 1.34
N LEU A 58 -18.21 -10.61 0.57
CA LEU A 58 -19.17 -9.50 0.67
C LEU A 58 -20.03 -9.48 -0.61
N LYS A 59 -21.26 -9.99 -0.51
CA LYS A 59 -22.21 -10.07 -1.62
C LYS A 59 -22.98 -8.77 -1.81
N ASN A 60 -23.42 -8.54 -3.05
CA ASN A 60 -24.25 -7.38 -3.43
C ASN A 60 -23.59 -6.04 -3.03
N ALA A 61 -22.26 -5.98 -3.14
CA ALA A 61 -21.52 -4.75 -2.94
C ALA A 61 -21.79 -3.80 -4.11
N THR A 62 -22.18 -2.56 -3.80
CA THR A 62 -22.39 -1.52 -4.82
C THR A 62 -21.13 -0.65 -4.88
N VAL A 63 -20.46 -0.64 -6.00
CA VAL A 63 -19.27 0.19 -6.21
C VAL A 63 -19.63 1.67 -6.09
N THR A 64 -18.90 2.42 -5.30
CA THR A 64 -19.05 3.87 -5.17
C THR A 64 -17.93 4.61 -5.87
N LYS A 65 -16.70 4.02 -5.91
CA LYS A 65 -15.56 4.65 -6.57
C LYS A 65 -14.44 3.64 -6.87
N LEU A 66 -13.71 3.87 -7.97
CA LEU A 66 -12.43 3.26 -8.26
C LEU A 66 -11.37 4.36 -8.39
N SER A 67 -10.44 4.40 -7.44
CA SER A 67 -9.28 5.31 -7.46
C SER A 67 -8.10 4.61 -8.11
N TRP A 68 -7.95 4.79 -9.43
CA TRP A 68 -6.90 4.17 -10.25
C TRP A 68 -5.61 5.02 -10.18
N ALA A 69 -4.82 4.86 -9.12
CA ALA A 69 -3.65 5.69 -8.83
C ALA A 69 -2.49 4.90 -8.20
N ASN A 70 -1.25 5.40 -8.36
CA ASN A 70 -0.08 4.89 -7.67
C ASN A 70 -0.03 5.41 -6.21
N PRO A 71 0.55 4.65 -5.26
CA PRO A 71 1.15 3.33 -5.43
C PRO A 71 0.13 2.17 -5.49
N HIS A 72 -1.09 2.39 -5.01
CA HIS A 72 -2.13 1.37 -4.90
C HIS A 72 -3.45 1.88 -5.46
N THR A 73 -4.16 1.01 -6.16
CA THR A 73 -5.55 1.23 -6.55
C THR A 73 -6.46 0.97 -5.34
N ILE A 74 -7.47 1.82 -5.15
CA ILE A 74 -8.47 1.65 -4.09
C ILE A 74 -9.84 1.51 -4.74
N ILE A 75 -10.59 0.50 -4.33
CA ILE A 75 -12.00 0.35 -4.64
C ILE A 75 -12.82 0.67 -3.40
N GLU A 76 -13.80 1.56 -3.55
CA GLU A 76 -14.76 1.92 -2.52
C GLU A 76 -16.14 1.36 -2.91
N PHE A 77 -16.86 0.81 -1.95
CA PHE A 77 -18.15 0.18 -2.19
C PHE A 77 -18.99 0.13 -0.91
N ASP A 78 -20.31 0.05 -1.07
CA ASP A 78 -21.25 -0.09 0.03
C ASP A 78 -21.82 -1.51 0.08
N VAL A 79 -21.89 -2.07 1.29
CA VAL A 79 -22.51 -3.38 1.57
C VAL A 79 -23.54 -3.21 2.67
N LYS A 80 -24.68 -3.86 2.58
CA LYS A 80 -25.66 -3.86 3.67
C LYS A 80 -25.20 -4.80 4.79
N ASP A 81 -25.28 -4.30 6.02
CA ASP A 81 -25.08 -5.12 7.21
C ASP A 81 -26.31 -6.01 7.50
N ASP A 82 -26.24 -6.81 8.56
CA ASP A 82 -27.32 -7.71 8.99
C ASP A 82 -28.64 -6.98 9.33
N LYS A 83 -28.57 -5.64 9.55
CA LYS A 83 -29.72 -4.78 9.82
C LYS A 83 -30.22 -4.07 8.56
N GLY A 84 -29.60 -4.35 7.41
CA GLY A 84 -29.91 -3.72 6.12
C GLY A 84 -29.35 -2.30 5.99
N GLN A 85 -28.49 -1.84 6.92
CA GLN A 85 -27.88 -0.51 6.83
C GLN A 85 -26.63 -0.57 5.94
N PRO A 86 -26.41 0.46 5.10
CA PRO A 86 -25.22 0.51 4.26
C PRO A 86 -23.97 0.75 5.12
N VAL A 87 -22.96 -0.08 4.92
CA VAL A 87 -21.62 0.07 5.47
C VAL A 87 -20.68 0.36 4.33
N HIS A 88 -19.99 1.49 4.41
CA HIS A 88 -19.01 1.91 3.41
C HIS A 88 -17.67 1.20 3.65
N TRP A 89 -17.15 0.54 2.61
CA TRP A 89 -15.88 -0.17 2.61
C TRP A 89 -14.89 0.51 1.68
N ALA A 90 -13.63 0.46 2.06
CA ALA A 90 -12.51 0.78 1.20
C ALA A 90 -11.53 -0.39 1.15
N ALA A 91 -11.17 -0.86 -0.03
CA ALA A 91 -10.25 -1.98 -0.16
C ALA A 91 -9.13 -1.67 -1.14
N GLU A 92 -7.93 -2.08 -0.74
CA GLU A 92 -6.68 -1.86 -1.47
C GLU A 92 -6.45 -2.98 -2.47
N LEU A 93 -5.91 -2.61 -3.64
CA LEU A 93 -5.39 -3.50 -4.68
C LEU A 93 -3.94 -3.12 -4.98
N GLY A 94 -3.32 -3.86 -5.87
CA GLY A 94 -2.00 -3.53 -6.39
C GLY A 94 -1.95 -2.22 -7.18
N SER A 95 -0.76 -1.91 -7.70
CA SER A 95 -0.57 -0.74 -8.53
C SER A 95 -1.30 -0.85 -9.87
N PRO A 96 -1.71 0.27 -10.49
CA PRO A 96 -2.33 0.28 -11.81
C PRO A 96 -1.55 -0.51 -12.88
N SER A 97 -0.23 -0.42 -12.85
CA SER A 97 0.63 -1.15 -13.80
C SER A 97 0.58 -2.66 -13.60
N ALA A 98 0.62 -3.13 -12.35
CA ALA A 98 0.53 -4.56 -12.04
C ALA A 98 -0.86 -5.13 -12.34
N LEU A 99 -1.91 -4.39 -11.99
CA LEU A 99 -3.30 -4.76 -12.28
C LEU A 99 -3.57 -4.83 -13.79
N GLY A 100 -3.03 -3.89 -14.57
CA GLY A 100 -3.17 -3.88 -16.03
C GLY A 100 -2.61 -5.14 -16.70
N LEU A 101 -1.56 -5.76 -16.14
CA LEU A 101 -0.99 -7.00 -16.65
C LEU A 101 -1.92 -8.23 -16.49
N ILE A 102 -2.88 -8.15 -15.58
CA ILE A 102 -3.81 -9.23 -15.25
C ILE A 102 -5.27 -8.92 -15.62
N GLY A 103 -5.46 -7.94 -16.50
CA GLY A 103 -6.76 -7.66 -17.12
C GLY A 103 -7.58 -6.53 -16.51
N TRP A 104 -7.07 -5.86 -15.47
CA TRP A 104 -7.75 -4.66 -14.95
C TRP A 104 -7.49 -3.44 -15.81
N SER A 105 -8.44 -2.52 -15.76
CA SER A 105 -8.34 -1.17 -16.32
C SER A 105 -9.03 -0.17 -15.38
N LYS A 106 -8.85 1.12 -15.64
CA LYS A 106 -9.57 2.18 -14.93
C LYS A 106 -11.09 2.15 -15.11
N THR A 107 -11.58 1.34 -16.04
CA THR A 107 -13.00 1.17 -16.37
C THR A 107 -13.52 -0.24 -16.10
N SER A 108 -12.73 -1.07 -15.38
CA SER A 108 -13.15 -2.45 -15.05
C SER A 108 -14.38 -2.50 -14.15
N VAL A 109 -14.56 -1.47 -13.32
CA VAL A 109 -15.77 -1.24 -12.54
C VAL A 109 -16.10 0.26 -12.54
N SER A 110 -17.39 0.57 -12.41
CA SER A 110 -17.92 1.94 -12.38
C SER A 110 -18.82 2.13 -11.16
N PRO A 111 -18.99 3.37 -10.67
CA PRO A 111 -19.97 3.65 -9.63
C PRO A 111 -21.37 3.15 -10.04
N GLY A 112 -22.02 2.42 -9.12
CA GLY A 112 -23.33 1.78 -9.35
C GLY A 112 -23.25 0.32 -9.75
N ASP A 113 -22.10 -0.22 -10.13
CA ASP A 113 -21.94 -1.64 -10.44
C ASP A 113 -22.17 -2.48 -9.19
N MET A 114 -22.92 -3.57 -9.35
CA MET A 114 -23.09 -4.58 -8.30
C MET A 114 -22.11 -5.73 -8.51
N ILE A 115 -21.30 -6.00 -7.47
CA ILE A 115 -20.25 -7.01 -7.49
C ILE A 115 -20.30 -7.87 -6.23
N THR A 116 -19.60 -9.00 -6.25
CA THR A 116 -19.22 -9.73 -5.04
C THR A 116 -17.75 -9.50 -4.79
N VAL A 117 -17.41 -9.09 -3.56
CA VAL A 117 -16.04 -8.78 -3.15
C VAL A 117 -15.52 -9.85 -2.22
N PHE A 118 -14.36 -10.38 -2.52
CA PHE A 118 -13.59 -11.27 -1.65
C PHE A 118 -12.40 -10.47 -1.11
N VAL A 119 -12.37 -10.26 0.21
CA VAL A 119 -11.46 -9.31 0.84
C VAL A 119 -10.81 -9.89 2.10
N HIS A 120 -9.52 -9.65 2.27
CA HIS A 120 -8.83 -9.80 3.54
C HIS A 120 -9.11 -8.58 4.41
N GLN A 121 -9.99 -8.71 5.39
CA GLN A 121 -10.37 -7.61 6.27
C GLN A 121 -9.21 -7.18 7.17
N ALA A 122 -9.13 -5.90 7.50
CA ALA A 122 -8.19 -5.41 8.49
C ALA A 122 -8.41 -6.08 9.85
N LYS A 123 -7.32 -6.42 10.53
CA LYS A 123 -7.35 -7.02 11.88
C LYS A 123 -8.07 -6.15 12.91
N SER A 124 -8.14 -4.85 12.69
CA SER A 124 -8.93 -3.90 13.49
C SER A 124 -10.43 -4.09 13.37
N LYS A 125 -10.90 -4.93 12.44
CA LYS A 125 -12.32 -5.16 12.10
C LYS A 125 -13.05 -3.95 11.54
N ASN A 126 -12.35 -2.86 11.22
CA ASN A 126 -12.91 -1.77 10.46
C ASN A 126 -13.31 -2.24 9.04
N PRO A 127 -14.22 -1.53 8.34
CA PRO A 127 -14.64 -1.86 6.98
C PRO A 127 -13.57 -1.39 5.97
N VAL A 128 -12.36 -1.88 6.16
CA VAL A 128 -11.24 -1.71 5.25
C VAL A 128 -10.54 -3.05 5.03
N GLY A 129 -9.94 -3.25 3.85
CA GLY A 129 -9.30 -4.50 3.56
C GLY A 129 -8.37 -4.46 2.36
N ARG A 130 -7.88 -5.64 2.00
CA ARG A 130 -7.15 -5.88 0.77
C ARG A 130 -7.94 -6.87 -0.08
N ILE A 131 -8.12 -6.56 -1.33
CA ILE A 131 -8.85 -7.43 -2.27
C ILE A 131 -8.04 -8.72 -2.50
N ASP A 132 -8.74 -9.86 -2.45
CA ASP A 132 -8.28 -11.12 -3.04
C ASP A 132 -8.72 -11.17 -4.50
N HIS A 133 -10.03 -11.07 -4.74
CA HIS A 133 -10.64 -10.93 -6.06
C HIS A 133 -12.03 -10.32 -5.95
N ILE A 134 -12.58 -9.93 -7.09
CA ILE A 134 -13.99 -9.55 -7.23
C ILE A 134 -14.66 -10.41 -8.29
N VAL A 135 -15.96 -10.60 -8.17
CA VAL A 135 -16.80 -11.22 -9.19
C VAL A 135 -17.80 -10.19 -9.70
N LEU A 136 -17.78 -9.95 -11.01
CA LEU A 136 -18.65 -9.01 -11.70
C LEU A 136 -20.05 -9.59 -11.93
N ALA A 137 -21.00 -8.77 -12.33
CA ALA A 137 -22.38 -9.18 -12.57
C ALA A 137 -22.53 -10.25 -13.67
N ASP A 138 -21.61 -10.31 -14.62
CA ASP A 138 -21.56 -11.31 -15.69
C ASP A 138 -20.91 -12.64 -15.25
N GLY A 139 -20.46 -12.75 -14.00
CA GLY A 139 -19.79 -13.91 -13.43
C GLY A 139 -18.27 -13.94 -13.69
N SER A 140 -17.72 -12.99 -14.43
CA SER A 140 -16.28 -12.90 -14.62
C SER A 140 -15.57 -12.47 -13.32
N SER A 141 -14.32 -12.89 -13.13
CA SER A 141 -13.54 -12.62 -11.92
C SER A 141 -12.27 -11.85 -12.23
N LEU A 142 -11.98 -10.86 -11.41
CA LEU A 142 -10.76 -10.05 -11.46
C LEU A 142 -10.00 -10.18 -10.13
N ARG A 143 -8.77 -10.72 -10.17
CA ARG A 143 -7.93 -10.94 -8.99
C ARG A 143 -7.05 -9.73 -8.70
N ASP A 144 -6.59 -9.59 -7.43
CA ASP A 144 -5.52 -8.64 -7.11
C ASP A 144 -4.15 -9.15 -7.62
N SER A 145 -3.30 -8.23 -8.02
CA SER A 145 -1.93 -8.52 -8.48
C SER A 145 -0.97 -8.92 -7.35
N GLY A 146 -1.33 -8.64 -6.12
CA GLY A 146 -0.55 -8.98 -4.92
C GLY A 146 -1.10 -10.19 -4.15
N GLY A 147 -2.01 -10.96 -4.73
CA GLY A 147 -2.53 -12.19 -4.14
C GLY A 147 -1.40 -13.12 -3.73
N GLY A 148 -1.10 -13.13 -2.42
CA GLY A 148 -0.09 -13.98 -1.83
C GLY A 148 -0.45 -15.44 -2.04
N GLY A 149 0.50 -16.19 -2.60
CA GLY A 149 0.72 -17.60 -2.45
C GLY A 149 -0.48 -18.51 -2.18
N GLY A 150 -1.29 -18.76 -3.18
CA GLY A 150 -2.20 -19.88 -3.23
C GLY A 150 -2.29 -20.30 -4.70
N ASN A 151 -1.64 -21.40 -5.00
CA ASN A 151 -1.67 -22.20 -6.23
C ASN A 151 -2.39 -21.57 -7.42
N ASN A 152 -1.59 -21.23 -8.44
CA ASN A 152 -2.06 -20.91 -9.79
C ASN A 152 -2.72 -22.14 -10.43
N ASP A 153 -3.88 -22.51 -9.95
CA ASP A 153 -4.80 -23.37 -10.70
C ASP A 153 -5.59 -22.46 -11.65
N VAL A 154 -4.88 -21.94 -12.64
CA VAL A 154 -5.51 -21.50 -13.87
C VAL A 154 -5.88 -22.80 -14.55
N ASP A 155 -7.10 -23.28 -14.31
CA ASP A 155 -7.73 -24.25 -15.19
C ASP A 155 -7.99 -23.58 -16.54
N ASN A 156 -6.92 -23.41 -17.29
CA ASN A 156 -6.99 -23.16 -18.72
C ASN A 156 -7.37 -24.49 -19.37
N GLY A 157 -8.69 -24.71 -19.51
CA GLY A 157 -9.24 -25.74 -20.37
C GLY A 157 -8.73 -25.64 -21.80
N ARG A 158 -7.45 -25.93 -21.99
CA ARG A 158 -6.84 -26.12 -23.30
C ARG A 158 -6.42 -27.56 -23.43
N GLY A 159 -7.31 -28.28 -24.11
CA GLY A 159 -7.24 -29.67 -24.48
C GLY A 159 -5.84 -30.16 -24.85
N GLY A 160 -5.49 -31.24 -24.22
CA GLY A 160 -4.27 -31.97 -24.50
C GLY A 160 -4.13 -32.35 -25.95
N ARG A 161 -2.96 -32.12 -26.49
CA ARG A 161 -2.46 -32.78 -27.68
C ARG A 161 -1.03 -33.19 -27.47
N GLY A 162 -0.80 -34.51 -27.58
CA GLY A 162 0.47 -35.05 -28.04
C GLY A 162 1.42 -35.64 -27.02
N GLY A 163 1.00 -36.70 -26.36
CA GLY A 163 1.96 -37.68 -25.85
C GLY A 163 2.66 -38.43 -27.00
N ARG A 164 3.87 -38.05 -27.35
CA ARG A 164 4.73 -38.88 -28.22
C ARG A 164 5.29 -40.04 -27.40
N GLY A 165 4.78 -41.21 -27.66
CA GLY A 165 5.29 -42.47 -27.14
C GLY A 165 6.78 -42.69 -27.53
N ARG A 166 7.60 -42.89 -26.50
CA ARG A 166 8.92 -43.48 -26.65
C ARG A 166 8.77 -44.99 -26.85
N ARG A 167 9.08 -45.48 -28.03
CA ARG A 167 9.28 -46.88 -28.30
C ARG A 167 10.56 -47.33 -27.57
N GLY A 168 10.43 -48.17 -26.59
CA GLY A 168 11.52 -48.99 -26.06
C GLY A 168 11.69 -50.23 -26.97
N GLY A 169 12.80 -50.34 -27.67
CA GLY A 169 13.18 -51.52 -28.37
C GLY A 169 13.61 -52.59 -27.37
N GLY A 170 12.92 -53.72 -27.37
CA GLY A 170 13.38 -54.94 -26.78
C GLY A 170 14.17 -55.70 -27.83
N ASP A 171 15.36 -56.12 -27.46
CA ASP A 171 16.22 -57.02 -28.22
C ASP A 171 15.99 -58.45 -27.73
N PRO A 172 15.80 -59.40 -28.61
CA PRO A 172 15.72 -60.83 -28.22
C PRO A 172 17.09 -61.50 -28.34
N ASN A 173 17.57 -62.04 -27.26
CA ASN A 173 18.36 -63.31 -27.24
C ASN A 173 18.45 -63.84 -25.82
#